data_512c7f669631ae632da08de957110725
#
_entry.id   512c7f669631ae632da08de957110725
#
_cell.length_a   1.000
_cell.length_b   1.000
_cell.length_c   1.000
_cell.angle_alpha   90.00
_cell.angle_beta   90.00
_cell.angle_gamma   90.00
#
_symmetry.space_group_name_H-M   'P 1'
#
loop_
_entity.id
_entity.type
_entity.pdbx_description
1 polymer ?
#
loop_
_entity_poly.entity_id
_entity_poly.type
_entity_poly.pdbx_seq_one_letter_code
_entity_poly.pdbx_strand_id
1 'polypeptide(L)'
;LIDIGSSTIKVYEYSSTLKPVVNRSIPFKDNFDPDKGISEENKKELYELITEIKNKYPQAAIKLYATALYRRLSPRTKQEFIDEFFQKTGLYFNIIDHDLENFYLQVALVGKYKNAKEPLLLINIGGGSTELAVMFGKEAVENKNIQIGVGTILAEFKGINEKISKVTLKKVVESVKKQLPDLENKVKLAFYSGGELTYMQLAGYKLQENKLFSDADHPHLIYFDDFIKRNEEIFKRVTLNKLESLMPENPKWMHGARACSALAQAICEKYNIKTIIPSNSNLIDGVARQEFRYVTISGSFRKHLDYILKIRKQLVDRGVEVLSPRFTEPKNRGEEFVVFGGEEGLTPLQLERYHLNSIANSDALIVCDPDGYVGASALMEIGYAQALKKRIIFVEEPEEFMLKTLPAEVGF
;
A
#
# COMPACT_ATOMS: atom_id res chain seq x y z
N LEU A 1 3.14 5.81 -11.57
CA LEU A 1 3.17 5.10 -10.29
C LEU A 1 3.86 3.76 -10.46
N ILE A 2 4.73 3.40 -9.51
CA ILE A 2 5.50 2.15 -9.56
C ILE A 2 5.29 1.39 -8.26
N ASP A 3 4.82 0.15 -8.35
CA ASP A 3 4.69 -0.80 -7.24
C ASP A 3 5.84 -1.80 -7.30
N ILE A 4 6.65 -1.87 -6.25
CA ILE A 4 7.81 -2.75 -6.14
C ILE A 4 7.54 -3.79 -5.05
N GLY A 5 7.09 -4.95 -5.48
CA GLY A 5 6.91 -6.11 -4.62
C GLY A 5 8.18 -6.95 -4.46
N SER A 6 8.05 -8.08 -3.76
CA SER A 6 9.18 -9.00 -3.50
C SER A 6 9.70 -9.74 -4.75
N SER A 7 8.92 -9.78 -5.82
CA SER A 7 9.26 -10.57 -7.02
C SER A 7 8.77 -9.91 -8.32
N THR A 8 8.13 -8.77 -8.24
CA THR A 8 7.49 -8.14 -9.41
C THR A 8 7.48 -6.65 -9.25
N ILE A 9 7.78 -5.94 -10.33
CA ILE A 9 7.58 -4.50 -10.47
C ILE A 9 6.43 -4.28 -11.43
N LYS A 10 5.44 -3.50 -10.99
CA LYS A 10 4.32 -3.06 -11.81
C LYS A 10 4.39 -1.55 -12.00
N VAL A 11 4.31 -1.10 -13.24
CA VAL A 11 4.33 0.31 -13.59
C VAL A 11 3.00 0.71 -14.18
N TYR A 12 2.48 1.83 -13.72
CA TYR A 12 1.20 2.38 -14.15
C TYR A 12 1.39 3.82 -14.61
N GLU A 13 0.82 4.13 -15.75
CA GLU A 13 0.58 5.49 -16.18
C GLU A 13 -0.71 5.99 -15.53
N TYR A 14 -0.68 7.17 -14.93
CA TYR A 14 -1.83 7.79 -14.31
C TYR A 14 -2.03 9.21 -14.84
N SER A 15 -3.17 9.44 -15.44
CA SER A 15 -3.63 10.77 -15.84
C SER A 15 -5.01 11.03 -15.22
N SER A 16 -6.08 10.59 -15.85
CA SER A 16 -7.43 10.51 -15.28
C SER A 16 -7.81 9.08 -14.89
N THR A 17 -7.12 8.12 -15.47
CA THR A 17 -7.29 6.68 -15.23
C THR A 17 -5.94 6.01 -15.06
N LEU A 18 -5.91 4.94 -14.28
CA LEU A 18 -4.73 4.13 -14.05
C LEU A 18 -4.61 3.08 -15.17
N LYS A 19 -3.47 3.07 -15.88
CA LYS A 19 -3.20 2.11 -16.97
C LYS A 19 -1.93 1.33 -16.67
N PRO A 20 -1.95 0.01 -16.58
CA PRO A 20 -0.74 -0.78 -16.46
C PRO A 20 0.08 -0.67 -17.75
N VAL A 21 1.38 -0.36 -17.64
CA VAL A 21 2.28 -0.18 -18.78
C VAL A 21 3.49 -1.11 -18.76
N VAL A 22 3.88 -1.59 -17.57
CA VAL A 22 4.95 -2.59 -17.40
C VAL A 22 4.56 -3.54 -16.27
N ASN A 23 4.82 -4.83 -16.49
CA ASN A 23 4.81 -5.85 -15.45
C ASN A 23 6.09 -6.68 -15.63
N ARG A 24 7.09 -6.46 -14.76
CA ARG A 24 8.40 -7.12 -14.87
C ARG A 24 8.67 -7.95 -13.61
N SER A 25 9.00 -9.22 -13.81
CA SER A 25 9.40 -10.10 -12.72
C SER A 25 10.90 -9.94 -12.47
N ILE A 26 11.27 -9.52 -11.27
CA ILE A 26 12.64 -9.47 -10.76
C ILE A 26 12.64 -10.23 -9.43
N PRO A 27 13.44 -11.29 -9.28
CA PRO A 27 13.39 -12.16 -8.12
C PRO A 27 14.16 -11.57 -6.93
N PHE A 28 13.72 -10.41 -6.41
CA PHE A 28 14.38 -9.69 -5.32
C PHE A 28 14.62 -10.51 -4.06
N LYS A 29 13.79 -11.54 -3.83
CA LYS A 29 13.93 -12.45 -2.69
C LYS A 29 15.08 -13.43 -2.83
N ASP A 30 15.56 -13.66 -4.05
CA ASP A 30 16.67 -14.57 -4.30
C ASP A 30 17.97 -13.89 -3.82
N ASN A 31 18.68 -14.57 -2.92
CA ASN A 31 19.88 -14.04 -2.25
C ASN A 31 19.64 -12.75 -1.41
N PHE A 32 18.39 -12.50 -1.00
CA PHE A 32 18.08 -11.39 -0.09
C PHE A 32 18.65 -11.66 1.31
N ASP A 33 19.30 -10.67 1.86
CA ASP A 33 19.80 -10.66 3.24
C ASP A 33 19.42 -9.33 3.90
N PRO A 34 18.85 -9.32 5.11
CA PRO A 34 18.46 -8.07 5.79
C PRO A 34 19.59 -7.06 5.98
N ASP A 35 20.82 -7.55 6.14
CA ASP A 35 22.01 -6.73 6.42
C ASP A 35 22.84 -6.41 5.17
N LYS A 36 22.56 -7.07 4.04
CA LYS A 36 23.23 -6.83 2.74
C LYS A 36 22.29 -6.28 1.67
N GLY A 37 20.98 -6.45 1.85
CA GLY A 37 19.96 -6.03 0.88
C GLY A 37 19.67 -7.06 -0.20
N ILE A 38 19.26 -6.57 -1.37
CA ILE A 38 19.05 -7.36 -2.60
C ILE A 38 20.38 -7.55 -3.34
N SER A 39 20.45 -8.57 -4.18
CA SER A 39 21.66 -8.85 -4.96
C SER A 39 22.02 -7.71 -5.92
N GLU A 40 23.29 -7.57 -6.24
CA GLU A 40 23.76 -6.53 -7.18
C GLU A 40 23.15 -6.72 -8.59
N GLU A 41 22.87 -7.94 -9.01
CA GLU A 41 22.18 -8.24 -10.27
C GLU A 41 20.75 -7.67 -10.23
N ASN A 42 20.01 -7.92 -9.16
CA ASN A 42 18.66 -7.40 -8.98
C ASN A 42 18.64 -5.86 -8.85
N LYS A 43 19.65 -5.26 -8.19
CA LYS A 43 19.82 -3.81 -8.17
C LYS A 43 20.02 -3.24 -9.57
N LYS A 44 20.87 -3.88 -10.36
CA LYS A 44 21.16 -3.46 -11.75
C LYS A 44 19.88 -3.49 -12.59
N GLU A 45 19.11 -4.59 -12.55
CA GLU A 45 17.85 -4.69 -13.27
C GLU A 45 16.82 -3.63 -12.82
N LEU A 46 16.77 -3.34 -11.53
CA LEU A 46 15.91 -2.29 -10.99
C LEU A 46 16.30 -0.91 -11.55
N TYR A 47 17.58 -0.56 -11.51
CA TYR A 47 18.06 0.73 -12.01
C TYR A 47 17.88 0.88 -13.52
N GLU A 48 18.11 -0.18 -14.28
CA GLU A 48 17.86 -0.19 -15.73
C GLU A 48 16.40 0.06 -16.05
N LEU A 49 15.48 -0.62 -15.35
CA LEU A 49 14.04 -0.41 -15.52
C LEU A 49 13.63 1.04 -15.18
N ILE A 50 14.12 1.59 -14.06
CA ILE A 50 13.81 2.97 -13.68
C ILE A 50 14.33 3.96 -14.72
N THR A 51 15.51 3.72 -15.26
CA THR A 51 16.09 4.54 -16.33
C THR A 51 15.26 4.47 -17.61
N GLU A 52 14.82 3.28 -18.02
CA GLU A 52 13.91 3.09 -19.16
C GLU A 52 12.61 3.90 -18.97
N ILE A 53 12.01 3.84 -17.76
CA ILE A 53 10.77 4.57 -17.45
C ILE A 53 11.00 6.08 -17.52
N LYS A 54 12.07 6.60 -16.92
CA LYS A 54 12.40 8.03 -16.94
C LYS A 54 12.60 8.54 -18.37
N ASN A 55 13.29 7.77 -19.19
CA ASN A 55 13.54 8.13 -20.59
C ASN A 55 12.24 8.11 -21.43
N LYS A 56 11.36 7.15 -21.13
CA LYS A 56 10.08 7.03 -21.83
C LYS A 56 9.09 8.12 -21.43
N TYR A 57 9.15 8.59 -20.19
CA TYR A 57 8.22 9.56 -19.61
C TYR A 57 8.98 10.75 -18.97
N PRO A 58 9.72 11.56 -19.76
CA PRO A 58 10.64 12.57 -19.22
C PRO A 58 9.95 13.71 -18.47
N GLN A 59 8.65 13.92 -18.69
CA GLN A 59 7.86 14.98 -18.04
C GLN A 59 6.96 14.45 -16.92
N ALA A 60 6.98 13.15 -16.65
CA ALA A 60 6.11 12.57 -15.65
C ALA A 60 6.72 12.67 -14.24
N ALA A 61 5.90 13.04 -13.25
CA ALA A 61 6.23 12.83 -11.86
C ALA A 61 6.18 11.32 -11.54
N ILE A 62 7.31 10.73 -11.17
CA ILE A 62 7.43 9.30 -10.88
C ILE A 62 7.40 9.09 -9.37
N LYS A 63 6.43 8.31 -8.89
CA LYS A 63 6.31 7.91 -7.48
C LYS A 63 6.48 6.39 -7.36
N LEU A 64 7.30 5.98 -6.40
CA LEU A 64 7.60 4.58 -6.11
C LEU A 64 7.06 4.16 -4.75
N TYR A 65 6.52 2.96 -4.69
CA TYR A 65 6.07 2.33 -3.46
C TYR A 65 6.64 0.93 -3.37
N ALA A 66 7.44 0.67 -2.33
CA ALA A 66 8.05 -0.62 -2.07
C ALA A 66 7.47 -1.23 -0.79
N THR A 67 7.21 -2.54 -0.83
CA THR A 67 6.51 -3.26 0.24
C THR A 67 7.30 -4.47 0.73
N ALA A 68 6.70 -5.25 1.59
CA ALA A 68 7.12 -6.59 2.04
C ALA A 68 8.63 -6.77 2.27
N LEU A 69 9.37 -7.18 1.24
CA LEU A 69 10.79 -7.52 1.33
C LEU A 69 11.63 -6.37 1.89
N TYR A 70 11.40 -5.17 1.40
CA TYR A 70 12.19 -3.98 1.75
C TYR A 70 11.96 -3.53 3.20
N ARG A 71 10.83 -3.87 3.81
CA ARG A 71 10.59 -3.63 5.24
C ARG A 71 11.51 -4.45 6.14
N ARG A 72 12.00 -5.59 5.65
CA ARG A 72 12.90 -6.50 6.38
C ARG A 72 14.36 -6.09 6.39
N LEU A 73 14.73 -5.08 5.61
CA LEU A 73 16.07 -4.51 5.64
C LEU A 73 16.38 -3.98 7.04
N SER A 74 17.60 -4.23 7.53
CA SER A 74 18.08 -3.61 8.75
C SER A 74 18.09 -2.07 8.61
N PRO A 75 17.94 -1.31 9.68
CA PRO A 75 17.84 0.15 9.61
C PRO A 75 18.97 0.80 8.80
N ARG A 76 20.20 0.31 9.00
CA ARG A 76 21.39 0.80 8.29
C ARG A 76 21.32 0.48 6.79
N THR A 77 21.09 -0.79 6.44
CA THR A 77 21.02 -1.22 5.03
C THR A 77 19.86 -0.55 4.28
N LYS A 78 18.75 -0.34 4.98
CA LYS A 78 17.60 0.39 4.44
C LYS A 78 17.99 1.82 4.06
N GLN A 79 18.68 2.54 4.95
CA GLN A 79 19.13 3.90 4.70
C GLN A 79 20.12 3.94 3.53
N GLU A 80 21.17 3.09 3.59
CA GLU A 80 22.19 3.01 2.55
C GLU A 80 21.56 2.73 1.17
N PHE A 81 20.58 1.82 1.11
CA PHE A 81 19.87 1.51 -0.13
C PHE A 81 19.02 2.68 -0.65
N ILE A 82 18.29 3.38 0.22
CA ILE A 82 17.49 4.55 -0.16
C ILE A 82 18.39 5.67 -0.69
N ASP A 83 19.50 5.93 -0.01
CA ASP A 83 20.45 6.98 -0.39
C ASP A 83 21.14 6.64 -1.72
N GLU A 84 21.58 5.39 -1.90
CA GLU A 84 22.15 4.90 -3.16
C GLU A 84 21.14 5.03 -4.32
N PHE A 85 19.90 4.60 -4.08
CA PHE A 85 18.84 4.67 -5.09
C PHE A 85 18.55 6.11 -5.50
N PHE A 86 18.45 7.02 -4.53
CA PHE A 86 18.25 8.44 -4.80
C PHE A 86 19.42 9.05 -5.58
N GLN A 87 20.65 8.78 -5.19
CA GLN A 87 21.85 9.26 -5.90
C GLN A 87 21.88 8.79 -7.35
N LYS A 88 21.50 7.54 -7.64
CA LYS A 88 21.52 6.97 -8.98
C LYS A 88 20.33 7.39 -9.84
N THR A 89 19.18 7.59 -9.25
CA THR A 89 17.93 7.78 -10.01
C THR A 89 17.31 9.17 -9.87
N GLY A 90 17.65 9.92 -8.83
CA GLY A 90 16.97 11.15 -8.44
C GLY A 90 15.54 10.93 -7.92
N LEU A 91 15.15 9.69 -7.64
CA LEU A 91 13.81 9.35 -7.15
C LEU A 91 13.88 8.83 -5.71
N TYR A 92 12.88 9.16 -4.92
CA TYR A 92 12.79 8.64 -3.56
C TYR A 92 12.22 7.21 -3.57
N PHE A 93 12.93 6.27 -2.90
CA PHE A 93 12.49 4.89 -2.75
C PHE A 93 11.61 4.75 -1.50
N ASN A 94 10.29 4.87 -1.69
CA ASN A 94 9.36 4.91 -0.58
C ASN A 94 9.01 3.49 -0.10
N ILE A 95 9.57 3.08 1.04
CA ILE A 95 9.24 1.82 1.70
C ILE A 95 8.10 2.09 2.66
N ILE A 96 6.89 1.70 2.28
CA ILE A 96 5.68 1.89 3.09
C ILE A 96 5.52 0.76 4.12
N ASP A 97 4.97 1.10 5.28
CA ASP A 97 4.64 0.12 6.32
C ASP A 97 3.36 -0.66 6.00
N HIS A 98 3.01 -1.59 6.87
CA HIS A 98 1.81 -2.41 6.71
C HIS A 98 0.52 -1.59 6.84
N ASP A 99 0.50 -0.59 7.72
CA ASP A 99 -0.70 0.19 7.98
C ASP A 99 -1.06 1.06 6.78
N LEU A 100 -0.06 1.69 6.17
CA LEU A 100 -0.26 2.48 4.96
C LEU A 100 -0.60 1.60 3.75
N GLU A 101 0.02 0.42 3.61
CA GLU A 101 -0.35 -0.56 2.57
C GLU A 101 -1.80 -0.99 2.72
N ASN A 102 -2.22 -1.36 3.94
CA ASN A 102 -3.60 -1.71 4.25
C ASN A 102 -4.58 -0.57 3.95
N PHE A 103 -4.21 0.65 4.31
CA PHE A 103 -5.04 1.82 4.01
C PHE A 103 -5.27 2.00 2.52
N TYR A 104 -4.23 1.96 1.69
CA TYR A 104 -4.39 2.07 0.24
C TYR A 104 -5.23 0.94 -0.35
N LEU A 105 -5.06 -0.28 0.14
CA LEU A 105 -5.91 -1.40 -0.26
C LEU A 105 -7.37 -1.20 0.13
N GLN A 106 -7.64 -0.66 1.32
CA GLN A 106 -8.98 -0.31 1.75
C GLN A 106 -9.61 0.74 0.82
N VAL A 107 -8.88 1.79 0.48
CA VAL A 107 -9.33 2.80 -0.48
C VAL A 107 -9.61 2.20 -1.85
N ALA A 108 -8.74 1.30 -2.33
CA ALA A 108 -8.89 0.63 -3.62
C ALA A 108 -10.13 -0.26 -3.68
N LEU A 109 -10.40 -1.01 -2.62
CA LEU A 109 -11.41 -2.07 -2.60
C LEU A 109 -12.78 -1.61 -2.11
N VAL A 110 -12.83 -0.78 -1.06
CA VAL A 110 -14.08 -0.42 -0.37
C VAL A 110 -14.43 1.05 -0.40
N GLY A 111 -13.65 1.89 -1.05
CA GLY A 111 -13.89 3.34 -1.08
C GLY A 111 -15.30 3.75 -1.56
N LYS A 112 -15.99 2.88 -2.30
CA LYS A 112 -17.36 3.07 -2.79
C LYS A 112 -18.44 2.52 -1.83
N TYR A 113 -18.10 1.63 -0.88
CA TYR A 113 -19.07 0.91 -0.02
C TYR A 113 -19.28 1.59 1.33
N LYS A 114 -19.58 2.88 1.29
CA LYS A 114 -19.78 3.71 2.49
C LYS A 114 -20.89 3.22 3.44
N ASN A 115 -21.81 2.42 2.94
CA ASN A 115 -23.05 2.03 3.63
C ASN A 115 -23.15 0.51 3.84
N ALA A 116 -22.04 -0.24 3.85
CA ALA A 116 -22.10 -1.65 4.19
C ALA A 116 -22.66 -1.83 5.61
N LYS A 117 -23.79 -2.54 5.72
CA LYS A 117 -24.48 -2.80 7.00
C LYS A 117 -23.85 -3.94 7.80
N GLU A 118 -23.02 -4.75 7.16
CA GLU A 118 -22.32 -5.88 7.78
C GLU A 118 -20.82 -5.74 7.55
N PRO A 119 -20.00 -6.22 8.49
CA PRO A 119 -18.56 -6.23 8.32
C PRO A 119 -18.15 -7.16 7.18
N LEU A 120 -17.12 -6.77 6.45
CA LEU A 120 -16.52 -7.54 5.39
C LEU A 120 -15.01 -7.69 5.61
N LEU A 121 -14.41 -8.74 5.05
CA LEU A 121 -12.99 -9.02 5.14
C LEU A 121 -12.28 -8.60 3.85
N LEU A 122 -11.22 -7.82 3.97
CA LEU A 122 -10.26 -7.63 2.89
C LEU A 122 -9.14 -8.66 3.03
N ILE A 123 -8.79 -9.32 1.94
CA ILE A 123 -7.72 -10.29 1.86
C ILE A 123 -6.74 -9.84 0.79
N ASN A 124 -5.50 -9.59 1.18
CA ASN A 124 -4.40 -9.32 0.27
C ASN A 124 -3.27 -10.33 0.54
N ILE A 125 -2.98 -11.20 -0.43
CA ILE A 125 -1.96 -12.21 -0.32
C ILE A 125 -0.76 -11.81 -1.17
N GLY A 126 0.32 -11.43 -0.48
CA GLY A 126 1.59 -11.12 -1.11
C GLY A 126 2.52 -12.32 -1.23
N GLY A 127 3.74 -12.05 -1.71
CA GLY A 127 4.77 -13.08 -1.82
C GLY A 127 5.30 -13.56 -0.46
N GLY A 128 5.36 -12.70 0.54
CA GLY A 128 5.94 -12.97 1.87
C GLY A 128 4.99 -12.77 3.03
N SER A 129 3.90 -12.04 2.85
CA SER A 129 2.93 -11.71 3.89
C SER A 129 1.50 -11.76 3.35
N THR A 130 0.56 -11.74 4.28
CA THR A 130 -0.88 -11.61 4.00
C THR A 130 -1.43 -10.54 4.93
N GLU A 131 -2.10 -9.58 4.36
CA GLU A 131 -2.79 -8.52 5.06
C GLU A 131 -4.29 -8.83 5.08
N LEU A 132 -4.88 -8.78 6.28
CA LEU A 132 -6.32 -8.92 6.50
C LEU A 132 -6.85 -7.67 7.18
N ALA A 133 -7.94 -7.13 6.67
CA ALA A 133 -8.63 -6.01 7.32
C ALA A 133 -10.13 -6.30 7.41
N VAL A 134 -10.70 -6.17 8.60
CA VAL A 134 -12.15 -6.19 8.77
C VAL A 134 -12.66 -4.76 8.63
N MET A 135 -13.51 -4.55 7.65
CA MET A 135 -14.11 -3.25 7.35
C MET A 135 -15.56 -3.18 7.81
N PHE A 136 -15.93 -2.07 8.42
CA PHE A 136 -17.33 -1.71 8.65
C PHE A 136 -17.59 -0.35 7.98
N GLY A 137 -18.32 -0.37 6.88
CA GLY A 137 -18.40 0.80 6.01
C GLY A 137 -17.03 1.18 5.45
N LYS A 138 -16.55 2.39 5.77
CA LYS A 138 -15.22 2.88 5.37
C LYS A 138 -14.13 2.66 6.42
N GLU A 139 -14.48 2.23 7.62
CA GLU A 139 -13.56 2.11 8.74
C GLU A 139 -12.99 0.69 8.83
N ALA A 140 -11.68 0.59 8.97
CA ALA A 140 -11.03 -0.64 9.36
C ALA A 140 -11.17 -0.79 10.89
N VAL A 141 -11.99 -1.74 11.30
CA VAL A 141 -12.21 -2.01 12.72
C VAL A 141 -11.21 -3.03 13.28
N GLU A 142 -10.54 -3.77 12.41
CA GLU A 142 -9.54 -4.75 12.79
C GLU A 142 -8.55 -4.98 11.64
N ASN A 143 -7.25 -4.98 11.93
CA ASN A 143 -6.18 -5.29 10.98
C ASN A 143 -5.31 -6.42 11.51
N LYS A 144 -4.95 -7.39 10.67
CA LYS A 144 -4.00 -8.46 10.96
C LYS A 144 -2.98 -8.58 9.83
N ASN A 145 -1.72 -8.53 10.18
CA ASN A 145 -0.61 -8.73 9.26
C ASN A 145 0.07 -10.07 9.58
N ILE A 146 0.04 -10.99 8.64
CA ILE A 146 0.47 -12.38 8.83
C ILE A 146 1.72 -12.61 7.98
N GLN A 147 2.77 -13.14 8.59
CA GLN A 147 4.05 -13.43 7.90
C GLN A 147 3.99 -14.74 7.09
N ILE A 148 2.88 -14.95 6.40
CA ILE A 148 2.64 -16.06 5.49
C ILE A 148 2.18 -15.47 4.16
N GLY A 149 2.89 -15.81 3.10
CA GLY A 149 2.53 -15.45 1.74
C GLY A 149 2.77 -16.61 0.77
N VAL A 150 2.58 -16.35 -0.51
CA VAL A 150 2.78 -17.37 -1.56
C VAL A 150 4.16 -18.02 -1.49
N GLY A 151 5.22 -17.21 -1.30
CA GLY A 151 6.60 -17.72 -1.20
C GLY A 151 6.84 -18.59 0.03
N THR A 152 6.20 -18.29 1.15
CA THR A 152 6.27 -19.10 2.38
C THR A 152 5.67 -20.48 2.14
N ILE A 153 4.50 -20.53 1.50
CA ILE A 153 3.82 -21.78 1.17
C ILE A 153 4.65 -22.62 0.18
N LEU A 154 5.21 -21.98 -0.85
CA LEU A 154 6.09 -22.66 -1.82
C LEU A 154 7.35 -23.25 -1.18
N ALA A 155 7.92 -22.55 -0.20
CA ALA A 155 9.11 -23.01 0.52
C ALA A 155 8.80 -24.19 1.47
N GLU A 156 7.66 -24.11 2.19
CA GLU A 156 7.22 -25.15 3.12
C GLU A 156 6.74 -26.43 2.38
N PHE A 157 5.98 -26.26 1.31
CA PHE A 157 5.39 -27.36 0.55
C PHE A 157 6.12 -27.57 -0.79
N LYS A 158 7.41 -27.90 -0.72
CA LYS A 158 8.20 -28.26 -1.90
C LYS A 158 7.48 -29.35 -2.69
N GLY A 159 7.37 -29.15 -4.00
CA GLY A 159 6.65 -30.09 -4.87
C GLY A 159 5.14 -29.85 -4.98
N ILE A 160 4.58 -28.77 -4.42
CA ILE A 160 3.15 -28.40 -4.60
C ILE A 160 2.75 -28.29 -6.09
N ASN A 161 3.72 -27.96 -6.95
CA ASN A 161 3.54 -27.83 -8.39
C ASN A 161 3.97 -29.08 -9.19
N GLU A 162 4.45 -30.13 -8.56
CA GLU A 162 4.81 -31.37 -9.24
C GLU A 162 3.59 -32.12 -9.78
N LYS A 163 3.79 -32.82 -10.90
CA LYS A 163 2.72 -33.58 -11.56
C LYS A 163 2.16 -34.72 -10.69
N ILE A 164 3.01 -35.33 -9.85
CA ILE A 164 2.67 -36.36 -8.89
C ILE A 164 3.09 -35.86 -7.51
N SER A 165 2.37 -34.86 -7.02
CA SER A 165 2.68 -34.29 -5.73
C SER A 165 2.06 -35.11 -4.59
N LYS A 166 2.85 -35.31 -3.51
CA LYS A 166 2.34 -35.78 -2.22
C LYS A 166 1.67 -34.64 -1.43
N VAL A 167 1.75 -33.41 -1.94
CA VAL A 167 1.13 -32.23 -1.33
C VAL A 167 -0.33 -32.16 -1.77
N THR A 168 -1.24 -32.28 -0.82
CA THR A 168 -2.68 -32.14 -1.07
C THR A 168 -3.14 -30.75 -0.64
N LEU A 169 -4.17 -30.24 -1.31
CA LEU A 169 -4.83 -28.99 -0.92
C LEU A 169 -5.18 -28.98 0.58
N LYS A 170 -5.80 -30.08 1.08
CA LYS A 170 -6.17 -30.23 2.48
C LYS A 170 -4.98 -30.05 3.43
N LYS A 171 -3.81 -30.64 3.10
CA LYS A 171 -2.60 -30.51 3.95
C LYS A 171 -2.13 -29.07 4.05
N VAL A 172 -2.14 -28.34 2.95
CA VAL A 172 -1.75 -26.92 2.92
C VAL A 172 -2.75 -26.07 3.72
N VAL A 173 -4.05 -26.25 3.45
CA VAL A 173 -5.13 -25.52 4.13
C VAL A 173 -5.07 -25.72 5.65
N GLU A 174 -4.93 -26.97 6.12
CA GLU A 174 -4.87 -27.25 7.56
C GLU A 174 -3.59 -26.69 8.23
N SER A 175 -2.45 -26.71 7.54
CA SER A 175 -1.21 -26.08 8.04
C SER A 175 -1.38 -24.58 8.21
N VAL A 176 -1.94 -23.91 7.21
CA VAL A 176 -2.17 -22.47 7.23
C VAL A 176 -3.18 -22.07 8.30
N LYS A 177 -4.31 -22.80 8.40
CA LYS A 177 -5.38 -22.50 9.38
C LYS A 177 -4.87 -22.43 10.82
N LYS A 178 -3.90 -23.29 11.18
CA LYS A 178 -3.28 -23.29 12.52
C LYS A 178 -2.46 -22.04 12.83
N GLN A 179 -2.00 -21.35 11.81
CA GLN A 179 -1.14 -20.18 11.93
C GLN A 179 -1.93 -18.85 11.81
N LEU A 180 -3.19 -18.92 11.36
CA LEU A 180 -4.03 -17.74 11.25
C LEU A 180 -4.50 -17.26 12.63
N PRO A 181 -4.41 -15.95 12.94
CA PRO A 181 -4.93 -15.36 14.16
C PRO A 181 -6.46 -15.49 14.23
N ASP A 182 -7.04 -15.25 15.39
CA ASP A 182 -8.48 -15.10 15.50
C ASP A 182 -8.91 -13.68 15.16
N LEU A 183 -10.11 -13.54 14.61
CA LEU A 183 -10.77 -12.26 14.40
C LEU A 183 -11.84 -12.06 15.49
N GLU A 184 -11.93 -10.83 15.98
CA GLU A 184 -12.97 -10.43 16.95
C GLU A 184 -14.33 -10.30 16.28
N ASN A 185 -14.33 -9.90 15.01
CA ASN A 185 -15.53 -9.64 14.23
C ASN A 185 -15.88 -10.83 13.33
N LYS A 186 -17.17 -11.17 13.31
CA LYS A 186 -17.70 -12.20 12.40
C LYS A 186 -17.93 -11.59 11.01
N VAL A 187 -17.39 -12.23 9.99
CA VAL A 187 -17.48 -11.82 8.59
C VAL A 187 -18.06 -12.95 7.73
N LYS A 188 -18.76 -12.62 6.67
CA LYS A 188 -19.32 -13.60 5.72
C LYS A 188 -18.92 -13.34 4.28
N LEU A 189 -18.50 -12.12 3.99
CA LEU A 189 -18.11 -11.62 2.68
C LEU A 189 -16.65 -11.22 2.71
N ALA A 190 -15.89 -11.60 1.70
CA ALA A 190 -14.52 -11.18 1.53
C ALA A 190 -14.28 -10.54 0.16
N PHE A 191 -13.45 -9.48 0.13
CA PHE A 191 -12.75 -9.03 -1.07
C PHE A 191 -11.38 -9.70 -1.11
N TYR A 192 -11.05 -10.31 -2.25
CA TYR A 192 -9.78 -10.97 -2.45
C TYR A 192 -9.03 -10.25 -3.57
N SER A 193 -7.98 -9.50 -3.20
CA SER A 193 -7.24 -8.59 -4.07
C SER A 193 -5.93 -9.17 -4.58
N GLY A 194 -5.33 -8.50 -5.57
CA GLY A 194 -3.99 -8.83 -6.04
C GLY A 194 -3.90 -9.42 -7.45
N GLY A 195 -4.95 -9.28 -8.27
CA GLY A 195 -5.04 -9.84 -9.62
C GLY A 195 -5.89 -11.11 -9.68
N GLU A 196 -6.64 -11.35 -8.62
CA GLU A 196 -7.38 -12.60 -8.41
C GLU A 196 -8.59 -12.74 -9.34
N LEU A 197 -9.21 -11.63 -9.76
CA LEU A 197 -10.27 -11.69 -10.75
C LEU A 197 -9.76 -12.27 -12.08
N THR A 198 -8.64 -11.76 -12.58
CA THR A 198 -8.00 -12.29 -13.80
C THR A 198 -7.63 -13.76 -13.65
N TYR A 199 -6.98 -14.11 -12.53
CA TYR A 199 -6.63 -15.50 -12.27
C TYR A 199 -7.86 -16.42 -12.28
N MET A 200 -8.91 -16.08 -11.56
CA MET A 200 -10.11 -16.90 -11.46
C MET A 200 -10.81 -17.06 -12.81
N GLN A 201 -10.86 -15.99 -13.63
CA GLN A 201 -11.39 -16.06 -15.00
C GLN A 201 -10.59 -17.03 -15.86
N LEU A 202 -9.25 -16.88 -15.90
CA LEU A 202 -8.37 -17.73 -16.69
C LEU A 202 -8.37 -19.20 -16.21
N ALA A 203 -8.39 -19.41 -14.91
CA ALA A 203 -8.39 -20.73 -14.28
C ALA A 203 -9.78 -21.39 -14.29
N GLY A 204 -10.82 -20.77 -14.83
CA GLY A 204 -12.14 -21.35 -15.02
C GLY A 204 -12.95 -21.52 -13.74
N TYR A 205 -12.85 -20.59 -12.80
CA TYR A 205 -13.75 -20.54 -11.66
C TYR A 205 -15.15 -20.12 -12.10
N LYS A 206 -16.18 -20.65 -11.42
CA LYS A 206 -17.58 -20.34 -11.73
C LYS A 206 -17.98 -19.01 -11.11
N LEU A 207 -17.58 -17.93 -11.77
CA LEU A 207 -17.93 -16.56 -11.37
C LEU A 207 -19.39 -16.25 -11.68
N GLN A 208 -20.01 -15.45 -10.83
CA GLN A 208 -21.37 -14.92 -10.99
C GLN A 208 -21.33 -13.40 -11.01
N GLU A 209 -22.37 -12.79 -11.57
CA GLU A 209 -22.55 -11.34 -11.54
C GLU A 209 -22.67 -10.85 -10.08
N ASN A 210 -21.92 -9.82 -9.74
CA ASN A 210 -21.99 -9.19 -8.43
C ASN A 210 -23.24 -8.28 -8.34
N LYS A 211 -24.29 -8.81 -7.70
CA LYS A 211 -25.52 -8.07 -7.41
C LYS A 211 -25.56 -7.46 -6.01
N LEU A 212 -24.51 -7.69 -5.20
CA LEU A 212 -24.42 -7.13 -3.85
C LEU A 212 -24.10 -5.64 -3.88
N PHE A 213 -23.28 -5.24 -4.86
CA PHE A 213 -22.83 -3.87 -5.03
C PHE A 213 -22.85 -3.50 -6.52
N SER A 214 -23.35 -2.32 -6.82
CA SER A 214 -23.24 -1.75 -8.16
C SER A 214 -21.85 -1.13 -8.34
N ASP A 215 -20.88 -1.92 -8.79
CA ASP A 215 -19.50 -1.51 -8.91
C ASP A 215 -18.84 -2.11 -10.16
N ALA A 216 -18.39 -1.24 -11.07
CA ALA A 216 -17.72 -1.65 -12.30
C ALA A 216 -16.34 -2.29 -12.04
N ASP A 217 -15.69 -1.95 -10.93
CA ASP A 217 -14.38 -2.50 -10.58
C ASP A 217 -14.48 -3.92 -10.00
N HIS A 218 -15.66 -4.30 -9.49
CA HIS A 218 -15.92 -5.61 -8.88
C HIS A 218 -17.16 -6.28 -9.48
N PRO A 219 -17.14 -6.61 -10.79
CA PRO A 219 -18.32 -7.07 -11.51
C PRO A 219 -18.74 -8.49 -11.16
N HIS A 220 -17.89 -9.26 -10.47
CA HIS A 220 -18.09 -10.67 -10.21
C HIS A 220 -17.96 -11.04 -8.74
N LEU A 221 -18.64 -12.11 -8.36
CA LEU A 221 -18.47 -12.81 -7.10
C LEU A 221 -18.41 -14.32 -7.33
N ILE A 222 -17.95 -15.05 -6.34
CA ILE A 222 -17.99 -16.52 -6.28
C ILE A 222 -18.47 -16.99 -4.91
N TYR A 223 -19.32 -17.99 -4.88
CA TYR A 223 -19.67 -18.66 -3.63
C TYR A 223 -18.53 -19.58 -3.18
N PHE A 224 -18.31 -19.66 -1.90
CA PHE A 224 -17.17 -20.36 -1.34
C PHE A 224 -17.14 -21.85 -1.71
N ASP A 225 -18.29 -22.51 -1.80
CA ASP A 225 -18.37 -23.93 -2.21
C ASP A 225 -17.88 -24.12 -3.67
N ASP A 226 -18.23 -23.21 -4.59
CA ASP A 226 -17.74 -23.26 -5.98
C ASP A 226 -16.21 -22.97 -6.02
N PHE A 227 -15.71 -22.11 -5.14
CA PHE A 227 -14.29 -21.82 -4.99
C PHE A 227 -13.49 -23.06 -4.53
N ILE A 228 -13.95 -23.73 -3.47
CA ILE A 228 -13.34 -25.00 -2.99
C ILE A 228 -13.32 -26.05 -4.08
N LYS A 229 -14.47 -26.26 -4.73
CA LYS A 229 -14.59 -27.26 -5.78
C LYS A 229 -13.57 -27.06 -6.90
N ARG A 230 -13.38 -25.82 -7.35
CA ARG A 230 -12.40 -25.53 -8.39
C ARG A 230 -10.96 -25.65 -7.89
N ASN A 231 -10.66 -25.26 -6.67
CA ASN A 231 -9.35 -25.46 -6.06
C ASN A 231 -8.97 -26.96 -6.03
N GLU A 232 -9.91 -27.82 -5.63
CA GLU A 232 -9.68 -29.27 -5.63
C GLU A 232 -9.39 -29.81 -7.03
N GLU A 233 -10.12 -29.37 -8.05
CA GLU A 233 -9.88 -29.74 -9.43
C GLU A 233 -8.49 -29.30 -9.90
N ILE A 234 -8.08 -28.06 -9.59
CA ILE A 234 -6.77 -27.53 -9.94
C ILE A 234 -5.65 -28.35 -9.28
N PHE A 235 -5.78 -28.68 -8.00
CA PHE A 235 -4.78 -29.49 -7.30
C PHE A 235 -4.70 -30.93 -7.83
N LYS A 236 -5.83 -31.55 -8.15
CA LYS A 236 -5.90 -32.98 -8.56
C LYS A 236 -5.61 -33.19 -10.04
N ARG A 237 -5.97 -32.25 -10.94
CA ARG A 237 -6.09 -32.53 -12.37
C ARG A 237 -5.36 -31.54 -13.28
N VAL A 238 -5.08 -30.34 -12.84
CA VAL A 238 -4.45 -29.32 -13.67
C VAL A 238 -2.93 -29.35 -13.46
N THR A 239 -2.15 -29.54 -14.50
CA THR A 239 -0.68 -29.50 -14.41
C THR A 239 -0.15 -28.07 -14.34
N LEU A 240 1.09 -27.88 -13.86
CA LEU A 240 1.73 -26.56 -13.88
C LEU A 240 1.81 -25.99 -15.30
N ASN A 241 2.25 -26.79 -16.27
CA ASN A 241 2.33 -26.36 -17.68
C ASN A 241 0.97 -25.90 -18.23
N LYS A 242 -0.14 -26.52 -17.76
CA LYS A 242 -1.47 -26.06 -18.14
C LYS A 242 -1.80 -24.72 -17.51
N LEU A 243 -1.41 -24.49 -16.24
CA LEU A 243 -1.56 -23.17 -15.60
C LEU A 243 -0.73 -22.12 -16.31
N GLU A 244 0.54 -22.40 -16.59
CA GLU A 244 1.43 -21.49 -17.31
C GLU A 244 0.89 -21.08 -18.68
N SER A 245 0.27 -22.05 -19.40
CA SER A 245 -0.35 -21.77 -20.72
C SER A 245 -1.55 -20.84 -20.67
N LEU A 246 -2.13 -20.58 -19.47
CA LEU A 246 -3.23 -19.62 -19.29
C LEU A 246 -2.75 -18.18 -19.28
N MET A 247 -1.46 -17.93 -19.01
CA MET A 247 -0.86 -16.61 -18.97
C MET A 247 0.50 -16.60 -19.69
N PRO A 248 0.51 -16.72 -21.03
CA PRO A 248 1.73 -16.87 -21.80
C PRO A 248 2.66 -15.65 -21.73
N GLU A 249 2.12 -14.47 -21.44
CA GLU A 249 2.89 -13.24 -21.24
C GLU A 249 3.67 -13.21 -19.92
N ASN A 250 3.23 -13.97 -18.92
CA ASN A 250 3.92 -14.10 -17.63
C ASN A 250 3.69 -15.49 -17.00
N PRO A 251 4.18 -16.58 -17.60
CA PRO A 251 3.90 -17.93 -17.14
C PRO A 251 4.40 -18.22 -15.72
N LYS A 252 5.50 -17.58 -15.29
CA LYS A 252 6.05 -17.75 -13.93
C LYS A 252 5.12 -17.25 -12.83
N TRP A 253 4.21 -16.33 -13.12
CA TRP A 253 3.21 -15.87 -12.16
C TRP A 253 2.30 -17.03 -11.70
N MET A 254 1.99 -17.96 -12.59
CA MET A 254 1.16 -19.13 -12.30
C MET A 254 1.80 -20.16 -11.36
N HIS A 255 3.12 -20.07 -11.09
CA HIS A 255 3.78 -20.91 -10.09
C HIS A 255 3.25 -20.68 -8.67
N GLY A 256 2.75 -19.48 -8.39
CA GLY A 256 2.11 -19.14 -7.13
C GLY A 256 0.64 -19.55 -7.00
N ALA A 257 -0.01 -19.92 -8.09
CA ALA A 257 -1.47 -20.05 -8.16
C ALA A 257 -2.05 -21.05 -7.13
N ARG A 258 -1.45 -22.26 -7.01
CA ARG A 258 -1.90 -23.25 -6.02
C ARG A 258 -1.66 -22.80 -4.59
N ALA A 259 -0.51 -22.20 -4.31
CA ALA A 259 -0.17 -21.71 -2.99
C ALA A 259 -1.12 -20.56 -2.57
N CYS A 260 -1.38 -19.62 -3.47
CA CYS A 260 -2.26 -18.48 -3.25
C CYS A 260 -3.71 -18.93 -2.99
N SER A 261 -4.27 -19.78 -3.86
CA SER A 261 -5.64 -20.29 -3.68
C SER A 261 -5.81 -21.17 -2.43
N ALA A 262 -4.80 -21.96 -2.04
CA ALA A 262 -4.85 -22.72 -0.80
C ALA A 262 -4.82 -21.82 0.44
N LEU A 263 -4.01 -20.77 0.42
CA LEU A 263 -3.94 -19.78 1.49
C LEU A 263 -5.28 -19.01 1.60
N ALA A 264 -5.83 -18.54 0.48
CA ALA A 264 -7.15 -17.91 0.44
C ALA A 264 -8.26 -18.84 0.96
N GLN A 265 -8.23 -20.12 0.58
CA GLN A 265 -9.19 -21.11 1.09
C GLN A 265 -9.07 -21.29 2.61
N ALA A 266 -7.85 -21.38 3.14
CA ALA A 266 -7.62 -21.52 4.58
C ALA A 266 -8.18 -20.32 5.37
N ILE A 267 -7.98 -19.11 4.85
CA ILE A 267 -8.54 -17.87 5.42
C ILE A 267 -10.06 -17.93 5.40
N CYS A 268 -10.65 -18.23 4.25
CA CYS A 268 -12.10 -18.28 4.11
C CYS A 268 -12.75 -19.37 4.98
N GLU A 269 -12.12 -20.54 5.12
CA GLU A 269 -12.59 -21.60 6.03
C GLU A 269 -12.50 -21.19 7.50
N LYS A 270 -11.34 -20.62 7.92
CA LYS A 270 -11.14 -20.18 9.31
C LYS A 270 -12.19 -19.18 9.75
N TYR A 271 -12.49 -18.20 8.89
CA TYR A 271 -13.40 -17.10 9.24
C TYR A 271 -14.83 -17.31 8.73
N ASN A 272 -15.15 -18.49 8.20
CA ASN A 272 -16.49 -18.85 7.76
C ASN A 272 -17.07 -17.94 6.66
N ILE A 273 -16.20 -17.49 5.73
CA ILE A 273 -16.60 -16.70 4.56
C ILE A 273 -17.53 -17.53 3.68
N LYS A 274 -18.58 -16.90 3.17
CA LYS A 274 -19.57 -17.54 2.29
C LYS A 274 -19.46 -17.05 0.85
N THR A 275 -19.01 -15.85 0.66
CA THR A 275 -18.92 -15.19 -0.65
C THR A 275 -17.60 -14.45 -0.77
N ILE A 276 -16.95 -14.60 -1.92
CA ILE A 276 -15.71 -13.92 -2.25
C ILE A 276 -15.95 -13.00 -3.46
N ILE A 277 -15.52 -11.78 -3.38
CA ILE A 277 -15.45 -10.83 -4.49
C ILE A 277 -13.98 -10.77 -4.92
N PRO A 278 -13.60 -11.43 -6.03
CA PRO A 278 -12.25 -11.32 -6.55
C PRO A 278 -12.03 -9.96 -7.18
N SER A 279 -10.86 -9.38 -6.96
CA SER A 279 -10.49 -8.05 -7.44
C SER A 279 -9.12 -8.05 -8.11
N ASN A 280 -8.98 -7.21 -9.13
CA ASN A 280 -7.68 -6.88 -9.71
C ASN A 280 -7.09 -5.60 -9.09
N SER A 281 -7.88 -4.88 -8.29
CA SER A 281 -7.41 -3.68 -7.59
C SER A 281 -6.30 -4.02 -6.59
N ASN A 282 -5.35 -3.14 -6.48
CA ASN A 282 -4.18 -3.28 -5.63
C ASN A 282 -3.85 -1.96 -4.93
N LEU A 283 -2.76 -1.94 -4.19
CA LEU A 283 -2.21 -0.76 -3.52
C LEU A 283 -2.20 0.50 -4.41
N ILE A 284 -1.78 0.39 -5.68
CA ILE A 284 -1.63 1.54 -6.58
C ILE A 284 -2.99 2.15 -6.96
N ASP A 285 -4.04 1.35 -7.03
CA ASP A 285 -5.41 1.86 -7.22
C ASP A 285 -5.83 2.74 -6.04
N GLY A 286 -5.44 2.36 -4.83
CA GLY A 286 -5.66 3.17 -3.63
C GLY A 286 -4.86 4.47 -3.62
N VAL A 287 -3.58 4.38 -3.99
CA VAL A 287 -2.72 5.57 -4.15
C VAL A 287 -3.27 6.54 -5.19
N ALA A 288 -3.76 6.03 -6.32
CA ALA A 288 -4.37 6.86 -7.36
C ALA A 288 -5.68 7.53 -6.93
N ARG A 289 -6.41 6.89 -6.00
CA ARG A 289 -7.69 7.42 -5.49
C ARG A 289 -7.52 8.35 -4.30
N GLN A 290 -6.53 8.07 -3.45
CA GLN A 290 -6.23 8.86 -2.26
C GLN A 290 -4.76 8.70 -1.87
N GLU A 291 -4.07 9.84 -1.75
CA GLU A 291 -2.62 9.84 -1.50
C GLU A 291 -2.25 9.70 -0.02
N PHE A 292 -3.11 10.16 0.91
CA PHE A 292 -2.82 10.11 2.34
C PHE A 292 -4.06 9.89 3.20
N ARG A 293 -3.85 9.29 4.39
CA ARG A 293 -4.86 9.18 5.44
C ARG A 293 -4.65 10.27 6.50
N TYR A 294 -3.42 10.38 6.97
CA TYR A 294 -3.02 11.30 8.01
C TYR A 294 -1.99 12.29 7.49
N VAL A 295 -2.20 13.56 7.73
CA VAL A 295 -1.21 14.58 7.38
C VAL A 295 -1.01 15.54 8.55
N THR A 296 0.18 16.16 8.56
CA THR A 296 0.46 17.34 9.39
C THR A 296 0.74 18.51 8.46
N ILE A 297 0.24 19.67 8.80
CA ILE A 297 0.44 20.89 8.02
C ILE A 297 1.48 21.76 8.74
N SER A 298 2.58 22.03 8.06
CA SER A 298 3.63 22.97 8.45
C SER A 298 3.45 24.30 7.75
N GLY A 299 3.98 25.35 8.34
CA GLY A 299 3.98 26.69 7.75
C GLY A 299 4.04 27.78 8.80
N SER A 300 4.06 29.04 8.36
CA SER A 300 4.07 30.18 9.28
C SER A 300 2.66 30.50 9.78
N PHE A 301 2.26 29.92 10.91
CA PHE A 301 0.95 30.22 11.52
C PHE A 301 0.77 31.69 11.86
N ARG A 302 1.84 32.40 12.17
CA ARG A 302 1.81 33.86 12.43
C ARG A 302 1.48 34.67 11.17
N LYS A 303 2.07 34.30 10.02
CA LYS A 303 1.96 35.09 8.77
C LYS A 303 0.83 34.59 7.87
N HIS A 304 0.63 33.27 7.80
CA HIS A 304 -0.16 32.65 6.76
C HIS A 304 -1.30 31.77 7.31
N LEU A 305 -1.82 32.07 8.50
CA LEU A 305 -2.83 31.29 9.18
C LEU A 305 -4.05 30.98 8.30
N ASP A 306 -4.61 31.98 7.64
CA ASP A 306 -5.83 31.79 6.83
C ASP A 306 -5.57 30.90 5.62
N TYR A 307 -4.36 30.96 5.05
CA TYR A 307 -3.93 30.03 3.99
C TYR A 307 -3.83 28.61 4.51
N ILE A 308 -3.20 28.39 5.65
CA ILE A 308 -3.08 27.08 6.32
C ILE A 308 -4.47 26.50 6.62
N LEU A 309 -5.39 27.30 7.16
CA LEU A 309 -6.75 26.85 7.46
C LEU A 309 -7.54 26.51 6.19
N LYS A 310 -7.32 27.24 5.09
CA LYS A 310 -7.90 26.91 3.78
C LYS A 310 -7.40 25.56 3.28
N ILE A 311 -6.09 25.31 3.29
CA ILE A 311 -5.51 24.02 2.89
C ILE A 311 -6.02 22.89 3.79
N ARG A 312 -6.06 23.11 5.12
CA ARG A 312 -6.63 22.17 6.08
C ARG A 312 -8.06 21.80 5.71
N LYS A 313 -8.89 22.77 5.41
CA LYS A 313 -10.28 22.53 5.00
C LYS A 313 -10.35 21.67 3.73
N GLN A 314 -9.55 21.99 2.72
CA GLN A 314 -9.52 21.21 1.47
C GLN A 314 -9.12 19.76 1.69
N LEU A 315 -8.18 19.50 2.60
CA LEU A 315 -7.76 18.14 2.99
C LEU A 315 -8.90 17.37 3.67
N VAL A 316 -9.53 18.01 4.66
CA VAL A 316 -10.65 17.41 5.41
C VAL A 316 -11.84 17.13 4.47
N ASP A 317 -12.16 18.05 3.57
CA ASP A 317 -13.23 17.87 2.58
C ASP A 317 -12.97 16.68 1.62
N ARG A 318 -11.68 16.31 1.43
CA ARG A 318 -11.25 15.12 0.67
C ARG A 318 -11.16 13.84 1.53
N GLY A 319 -11.51 13.92 2.82
CA GLY A 319 -11.48 12.78 3.73
C GLY A 319 -10.10 12.47 4.32
N VAL A 320 -9.17 13.43 4.27
CA VAL A 320 -7.85 13.32 4.90
C VAL A 320 -7.95 13.83 6.34
N GLU A 321 -7.41 13.08 7.28
CA GLU A 321 -7.32 13.49 8.68
C GLU A 321 -6.07 14.36 8.91
N VAL A 322 -6.28 15.59 9.36
CA VAL A 322 -5.20 16.53 9.67
C VAL A 322 -4.87 16.43 11.17
N LEU A 323 -3.73 15.84 11.49
CA LEU A 323 -3.29 15.61 12.87
C LEU A 323 -2.85 16.91 13.55
N SER A 324 -2.26 17.84 12.80
CA SER A 324 -1.92 19.19 13.27
C SER A 324 -1.92 20.20 12.09
N PRO A 325 -2.48 21.40 12.27
CA PRO A 325 -3.16 21.88 13.46
C PRO A 325 -4.48 21.14 13.68
N ARG A 326 -4.69 20.70 14.93
CA ARG A 326 -5.91 19.98 15.30
C ARG A 326 -7.10 20.93 15.45
N PHE A 327 -6.84 22.08 16.01
CA PHE A 327 -7.84 23.12 16.25
C PHE A 327 -7.74 24.22 15.18
N THR A 328 -8.82 25.00 15.00
CA THR A 328 -8.93 25.99 13.93
C THR A 328 -9.28 27.40 14.42
N GLU A 329 -9.55 27.55 15.72
CA GLU A 329 -9.91 28.84 16.33
C GLU A 329 -8.71 29.44 17.06
N PRO A 330 -7.97 30.39 16.46
CA PRO A 330 -6.83 31.03 17.09
C PRO A 330 -7.29 31.95 18.20
N LYS A 331 -6.64 31.89 19.37
CA LYS A 331 -6.91 32.76 20.53
C LYS A 331 -6.06 34.02 20.53
N ASN A 332 -4.93 34.01 19.84
CA ASN A 332 -3.93 35.08 19.85
C ASN A 332 -3.36 35.35 18.46
N ARG A 333 -4.22 35.68 17.50
CA ARG A 333 -3.78 36.01 16.13
C ARG A 333 -2.72 37.12 16.11
N GLY A 334 -1.69 36.90 15.30
CA GLY A 334 -0.63 37.88 15.06
C GLY A 334 0.50 37.87 16.09
N GLU A 335 0.38 37.06 17.16
CA GLU A 335 1.48 36.87 18.10
C GLU A 335 2.57 35.96 17.52
N GLU A 336 3.74 36.00 18.15
CA GLU A 336 4.92 35.26 17.71
C GLU A 336 4.68 33.76 17.70
N PHE A 337 3.85 33.25 18.63
CA PHE A 337 3.43 31.87 18.72
C PHE A 337 1.89 31.81 18.81
N VAL A 338 1.27 31.17 17.81
CA VAL A 338 -0.20 31.08 17.73
C VAL A 338 -0.68 29.91 18.57
N VAL A 339 -1.65 30.14 19.45
CA VAL A 339 -2.34 29.17 20.29
C VAL A 339 -3.78 29.05 19.83
N PHE A 340 -4.28 27.85 19.69
CA PHE A 340 -5.66 27.58 19.31
C PHE A 340 -6.54 27.28 20.53
N GLY A 341 -7.87 27.42 20.36
CA GLY A 341 -8.83 27.00 21.37
C GLY A 341 -8.73 25.51 21.66
N GLY A 342 -8.54 25.15 22.92
CA GLY A 342 -8.24 23.77 23.36
C GLY A 342 -6.77 23.49 23.64
N GLU A 343 -5.89 24.47 23.41
CA GLU A 343 -4.45 24.41 23.68
C GLU A 343 -4.04 25.36 24.83
N GLU A 344 -5.01 26.02 25.43
CA GLU A 344 -4.76 26.99 26.50
C GLU A 344 -4.04 26.34 27.69
N GLY A 345 -3.02 27.02 28.19
CA GLY A 345 -2.21 26.56 29.31
C GLY A 345 -1.04 25.63 28.92
N LEU A 346 -0.90 25.28 27.64
CA LEU A 346 0.28 24.58 27.15
C LEU A 346 1.39 25.58 26.81
N THR A 347 2.61 25.20 27.13
CA THR A 347 3.79 26.00 26.75
C THR A 347 4.11 25.83 25.26
N PRO A 348 4.81 26.81 24.62
CA PRO A 348 5.26 26.65 23.23
C PRO A 348 6.03 25.36 22.98
N LEU A 349 6.89 24.93 23.91
CA LEU A 349 7.64 23.69 23.80
C LEU A 349 6.74 22.45 23.82
N GLN A 350 5.66 22.44 24.59
CA GLN A 350 4.69 21.33 24.60
C GLN A 350 3.91 21.28 23.30
N LEU A 351 3.47 22.42 22.77
CA LEU A 351 2.77 22.50 21.51
C LEU A 351 3.67 22.06 20.34
N GLU A 352 4.93 22.49 20.34
CA GLU A 352 5.91 22.06 19.36
C GLU A 352 6.14 20.53 19.41
N ARG A 353 6.23 19.93 20.59
CA ARG A 353 6.34 18.48 20.75
C ARG A 353 5.11 17.75 20.22
N TYR A 354 3.90 18.28 20.44
CA TYR A 354 2.69 17.71 19.86
C TYR A 354 2.71 17.79 18.33
N HIS A 355 3.20 18.91 17.78
CA HIS A 355 3.31 19.08 16.34
C HIS A 355 4.33 18.11 15.74
N LEU A 356 5.51 17.97 16.31
CA LEU A 356 6.53 17.00 15.89
C LEU A 356 6.02 15.55 16.02
N ASN A 357 5.29 15.23 17.09
CA ASN A 357 4.63 13.92 17.23
C ASN A 357 3.61 13.69 16.11
N SER A 358 2.85 14.71 15.74
CA SER A 358 1.90 14.63 14.62
C SER A 358 2.63 14.34 13.31
N ILE A 359 3.76 15.01 13.05
CA ILE A 359 4.62 14.71 11.89
C ILE A 359 5.07 13.25 11.91
N ALA A 360 5.54 12.76 13.06
CA ALA A 360 5.99 11.37 13.19
C ALA A 360 4.89 10.35 12.88
N ASN A 361 3.63 10.66 13.19
CA ASN A 361 2.47 9.80 12.97
C ASN A 361 1.73 10.07 11.64
N SER A 362 2.15 11.05 10.86
CA SER A 362 1.56 11.38 9.56
C SER A 362 2.14 10.54 8.43
N ASP A 363 1.38 10.41 7.35
CA ASP A 363 1.83 9.86 6.08
C ASP A 363 2.65 10.87 5.28
N ALA A 364 2.31 12.16 5.44
CA ALA A 364 2.98 13.27 4.79
C ALA A 364 3.00 14.54 5.63
N LEU A 365 4.01 15.39 5.40
CA LEU A 365 4.05 16.77 5.83
C LEU A 365 3.65 17.66 4.64
N ILE A 366 2.57 18.44 4.81
CA ILE A 366 2.14 19.45 3.83
C ILE A 366 2.73 20.79 4.28
N VAL A 367 3.57 21.38 3.47
CA VAL A 367 4.21 22.66 3.78
C VAL A 367 3.44 23.78 3.09
N CYS A 368 2.79 24.61 3.88
CA CYS A 368 2.11 25.82 3.39
C CYS A 368 3.12 26.96 3.31
N ASP A 369 3.53 27.25 2.12
CA ASP A 369 4.60 28.19 1.76
C ASP A 369 4.14 29.24 0.74
N PRO A 370 3.11 30.05 1.04
CA PRO A 370 2.67 31.08 0.12
C PRO A 370 3.83 31.99 -0.30
N ASP A 371 3.90 32.27 -1.59
CA ASP A 371 5.00 33.01 -2.23
C ASP A 371 6.39 32.36 -1.99
N GLY A 372 6.45 31.04 -1.78
CA GLY A 372 7.67 30.27 -1.52
C GLY A 372 8.30 30.48 -0.14
N TYR A 373 7.65 31.22 0.76
CA TYR A 373 8.19 31.55 2.08
C TYR A 373 8.08 30.39 3.09
N VAL A 374 9.23 29.98 3.65
CA VAL A 374 9.34 28.99 4.73
C VAL A 374 10.01 29.64 5.95
N GLY A 375 9.32 29.63 7.09
CA GLY A 375 9.83 30.16 8.35
C GLY A 375 10.77 29.20 9.08
N ALA A 376 11.49 29.68 10.12
CA ALA A 376 12.47 28.89 10.85
C ALA A 376 11.90 27.62 11.51
N SER A 377 10.71 27.69 12.13
CA SER A 377 10.04 26.51 12.71
C SER A 377 9.70 25.49 11.62
N ALA A 378 9.15 25.96 10.50
CA ALA A 378 8.83 25.07 9.39
C ALA A 378 10.08 24.40 8.78
N LEU A 379 11.24 25.08 8.75
CA LEU A 379 12.51 24.44 8.36
C LEU A 379 12.92 23.31 9.31
N MET A 380 12.74 23.49 10.62
CA MET A 380 13.00 22.45 11.61
C MET A 380 12.04 21.25 11.42
N GLU A 381 10.76 21.50 11.19
CA GLU A 381 9.74 20.50 10.94
C GLU A 381 10.00 19.73 9.64
N ILE A 382 10.41 20.42 8.57
CA ILE A 382 10.81 19.82 7.30
C ILE A 382 12.03 18.89 7.50
N GLY A 383 13.07 19.38 8.22
CA GLY A 383 14.25 18.59 8.54
C GLY A 383 13.90 17.34 9.37
N TYR A 384 12.97 17.48 10.32
CA TYR A 384 12.48 16.35 11.12
C TYR A 384 11.69 15.36 10.27
N ALA A 385 10.78 15.81 9.42
CA ALA A 385 10.04 14.96 8.50
C ALA A 385 10.97 14.22 7.54
N GLN A 386 12.01 14.87 7.03
CA GLN A 386 13.02 14.26 6.18
C GLN A 386 13.80 13.17 6.93
N ALA A 387 14.23 13.43 8.16
CA ALA A 387 14.91 12.45 9.01
C ALA A 387 14.05 11.19 9.26
N LEU A 388 12.74 11.37 9.40
CA LEU A 388 11.75 10.30 9.55
C LEU A 388 11.30 9.69 8.20
N LYS A 389 11.84 10.17 7.07
CA LYS A 389 11.51 9.71 5.72
C LYS A 389 10.03 9.86 5.36
N LYS A 390 9.40 10.89 5.90
CA LYS A 390 8.03 11.26 5.55
C LYS A 390 8.01 11.89 4.16
N ARG A 391 6.90 11.71 3.44
CA ARG A 391 6.64 12.52 2.24
C ARG A 391 6.56 13.98 2.65
N ILE A 392 7.19 14.85 1.87
CA ILE A 392 7.13 16.29 2.05
C ILE A 392 6.50 16.87 0.78
N ILE A 393 5.47 17.66 0.95
CA ILE A 393 4.74 18.29 -0.16
C ILE A 393 4.66 19.77 0.11
N PHE A 394 5.32 20.55 -0.71
CA PHE A 394 5.18 22.00 -0.73
C PHE A 394 3.91 22.37 -1.50
N VAL A 395 3.10 23.27 -0.96
CA VAL A 395 1.90 23.74 -1.66
C VAL A 395 2.30 24.61 -2.86
N GLU A 396 3.33 25.40 -2.72
CA GLU A 396 3.96 26.20 -3.78
C GLU A 396 5.45 25.83 -3.92
N GLU A 397 6.14 26.34 -4.91
CA GLU A 397 7.57 26.10 -5.03
C GLU A 397 8.34 26.95 -4.00
N PRO A 398 9.14 26.33 -3.10
CA PRO A 398 9.88 27.10 -2.09
C PRO A 398 10.94 27.99 -2.75
N GLU A 399 11.16 29.21 -2.22
CA GLU A 399 12.21 30.10 -2.72
C GLU A 399 13.62 29.62 -2.35
N GLU A 400 13.77 29.03 -1.16
CA GLU A 400 15.05 28.60 -0.61
C GLU A 400 15.68 27.47 -1.43
N PHE A 401 16.91 27.70 -1.90
CA PHE A 401 17.62 26.77 -2.78
C PHE A 401 17.75 25.36 -2.19
N MET A 402 18.09 25.23 -0.90
CA MET A 402 18.24 23.92 -0.27
C MET A 402 16.94 23.14 -0.22
N LEU A 403 15.79 23.82 -0.06
CA LEU A 403 14.48 23.17 -0.07
C LEU A 403 14.11 22.64 -1.47
N LYS A 404 14.54 23.34 -2.54
CA LYS A 404 14.36 22.87 -3.93
C LYS A 404 15.14 21.59 -4.24
N THR A 405 16.19 21.29 -3.45
CA THR A 405 17.00 20.09 -3.62
C THR A 405 16.48 18.88 -2.84
N LEU A 406 15.50 19.08 -1.96
CA LEU A 406 14.90 17.98 -1.21
C LEU A 406 14.10 17.06 -2.12
N PRO A 407 14.03 15.75 -1.78
CA PRO A 407 13.13 14.79 -2.45
C PRO A 407 11.68 15.05 -2.02
N ALA A 408 11.16 16.22 -2.38
CA ALA A 408 9.83 16.69 -2.04
C ALA A 408 8.99 16.88 -3.31
N GLU A 409 7.68 16.94 -3.12
CA GLU A 409 6.72 17.22 -4.19
C GLU A 409 6.31 18.70 -4.11
N VAL A 410 5.93 19.28 -5.24
CA VAL A 410 5.35 20.62 -5.33
C VAL A 410 3.98 20.51 -5.97
N GLY A 411 3.04 21.26 -5.43
CA GLY A 411 1.65 21.25 -5.87
C GLY A 411 0.76 20.28 -5.09
N PHE A 412 -0.39 20.80 -4.68
CA PHE A 412 -1.35 20.09 -3.81
C PHE A 412 -2.77 20.11 -4.38
#